data_64416763db6a3e1b31936cb1324b5276
#
_entry.id   64416763db6a3e1b31936cb1324b5276
#
_cell.length_a   1.000
_cell.length_b   1.000
_cell.length_c   1.000
_cell.angle_alpha   90.00
_cell.angle_beta   90.00
_cell.angle_gamma   90.00
#
_symmetry.space_group_name_H-M   'P 1'
#
loop_
_entity.id
_entity.type
_entity.pdbx_description
1 polymer ?
#
loop_
_entity_poly.entity_id
_entity_poly.type
_entity_poly.pdbx_seq_one_letter_code
_entity_poly.pdbx_strand_id
1 'polypeptide(L)'
;MNLKTNPRSVNPYLKKFKEKKRNERRRKLRKLFPDKYLNLARSYQNKEVPWLKKLFYSMKWRNDKHRIKKIDFGNYDLKLTWEEFWQLWENHKKRYGGLICGYTGVKMTHERSSMKDPLRNQSYNISVDRLDPNLPYRADNIVFCTVKFNNIKGAMTRNDCLLILKKFIEYGK
;
A
#
# COMPACT_ATOMS: atom_id res chain seq x y z
N MET A 1 27.05 -42.79 7.22
CA MET A 1 26.12 -41.70 7.52
C MET A 1 26.77 -40.38 7.16
N ASN A 2 26.40 -39.79 6.02
CA ASN A 2 26.89 -38.48 5.56
C ASN A 2 26.04 -37.39 6.12
N LEU A 3 26.52 -36.68 7.14
CA LEU A 3 25.91 -35.43 7.64
C LEU A 3 26.14 -34.34 6.60
N LYS A 4 25.11 -34.06 5.81
CA LYS A 4 25.07 -32.86 4.95
C LYS A 4 24.97 -31.64 5.86
N THR A 5 26.06 -30.98 6.15
CA THR A 5 26.11 -29.67 6.76
C THR A 5 25.46 -28.65 5.84
N ASN A 6 24.38 -28.03 6.30
CA ASN A 6 23.65 -26.97 5.58
C ASN A 6 24.49 -25.67 5.60
N PRO A 7 25.06 -25.20 4.46
CA PRO A 7 26.07 -24.12 4.47
C PRO A 7 25.52 -22.71 4.51
N ARG A 8 24.26 -22.48 4.93
CA ARG A 8 23.60 -21.15 4.87
C ARG A 8 23.02 -20.61 6.17
N SER A 9 23.44 -21.04 7.31
CA SER A 9 23.12 -20.33 8.56
C SER A 9 24.02 -19.10 8.67
N VAL A 10 23.60 -17.99 8.06
CA VAL A 10 24.28 -16.71 8.25
C VAL A 10 24.13 -16.34 9.72
N ASN A 11 25.25 -16.28 10.45
CA ASN A 11 25.29 -15.89 11.87
C ASN A 11 24.44 -14.61 12.07
N PRO A 12 23.39 -14.64 12.92
CA PRO A 12 22.47 -13.53 13.09
C PRO A 12 23.18 -12.25 13.61
N TYR A 13 24.27 -12.39 14.36
CA TYR A 13 25.10 -11.27 14.82
C TYR A 13 25.83 -10.58 13.66
N LEU A 14 26.38 -11.35 12.71
CA LEU A 14 27.02 -10.82 11.51
C LEU A 14 26.00 -10.09 10.59
N LYS A 15 24.78 -10.61 10.50
CA LYS A 15 23.68 -9.96 9.74
C LYS A 15 23.35 -8.61 10.37
N LYS A 16 23.15 -8.56 11.70
CA LYS A 16 22.84 -7.34 12.46
C LYS A 16 23.96 -6.30 12.38
N PHE A 17 25.21 -6.76 12.48
CA PHE A 17 26.40 -5.89 12.35
C PHE A 17 26.51 -5.26 10.94
N LYS A 18 26.36 -6.07 9.89
CA LYS A 18 26.37 -5.59 8.49
C LYS A 18 25.24 -4.60 8.24
N GLU A 19 24.07 -4.84 8.82
CA GLU A 19 22.92 -3.95 8.70
C GLU A 19 23.15 -2.60 9.42
N LYS A 20 23.75 -2.61 10.62
CA LYS A 20 24.15 -1.41 11.36
C LYS A 20 25.13 -0.56 10.55
N LYS A 21 26.22 -1.15 10.02
CA LYS A 21 27.20 -0.45 9.16
C LYS A 21 26.55 0.11 7.88
N ARG A 22 25.66 -0.64 7.25
CA ARG A 22 24.90 -0.16 6.07
C ARG A 22 24.02 1.03 6.39
N ASN A 23 23.36 1.02 7.55
CA ASN A 23 22.49 2.11 7.98
C ASN A 23 23.30 3.37 8.35
N GLU A 24 24.46 3.23 9.00
CA GLU A 24 25.39 4.32 9.28
C GLU A 24 25.93 4.96 8.01
N ARG A 25 26.36 4.14 7.03
CA ARG A 25 26.78 4.63 5.69
C ARG A 25 25.65 5.39 4.99
N ARG A 26 24.40 4.88 5.04
CA ARG A 26 23.23 5.56 4.49
C ARG A 26 22.97 6.90 5.17
N ARG A 27 23.10 6.98 6.50
CA ARG A 27 22.95 8.24 7.26
C ARG A 27 24.01 9.26 6.86
N LYS A 28 25.27 8.84 6.70
CA LYS A 28 26.36 9.71 6.22
C LYS A 28 26.10 10.23 4.82
N LEU A 29 25.71 9.36 3.89
CA LEU A 29 25.40 9.74 2.51
C LEU A 29 24.21 10.71 2.42
N ARG A 30 23.18 10.54 3.25
CA ARG A 30 22.05 11.48 3.33
C ARG A 30 22.47 12.87 3.78
N LYS A 31 23.43 12.97 4.73
CA LYS A 31 23.96 14.25 5.21
C LYS A 31 24.84 14.95 4.18
N LEU A 32 25.68 14.17 3.47
CA LEU A 32 26.65 14.72 2.49
C LEU A 32 26.00 15.08 1.15
N PHE A 33 24.98 14.34 0.72
CA PHE A 33 24.33 14.49 -0.58
C PHE A 33 22.80 14.44 -0.47
N PRO A 34 22.18 15.39 0.25
CA PRO A 34 20.75 15.33 0.54
C PRO A 34 19.89 15.29 -0.73
N ASP A 35 20.17 16.15 -1.71
CA ASP A 35 19.37 16.25 -2.93
C ASP A 35 19.53 15.03 -3.84
N LYS A 36 20.75 14.55 -4.04
CA LYS A 36 21.02 13.34 -4.84
C LYS A 36 20.32 12.13 -4.24
N TYR A 37 20.41 11.98 -2.91
CA TYR A 37 19.79 10.84 -2.21
C TYR A 37 18.26 10.93 -2.25
N LEU A 38 17.70 12.11 -2.07
CA LEU A 38 16.25 12.37 -2.15
C LEU A 38 15.73 12.11 -3.57
N ASN A 39 16.43 12.55 -4.60
CA ASN A 39 16.03 12.34 -5.98
C ASN A 39 16.06 10.86 -6.36
N LEU A 40 17.12 10.13 -5.97
CA LEU A 40 17.20 8.69 -6.18
C LEU A 40 16.10 7.93 -5.43
N ALA A 41 15.86 8.27 -4.18
CA ALA A 41 14.79 7.66 -3.40
C ALA A 41 13.40 7.94 -3.99
N ARG A 42 13.17 9.15 -4.50
CA ARG A 42 11.93 9.54 -5.17
C ARG A 42 11.73 8.79 -6.49
N SER A 43 12.76 8.72 -7.34
CA SER A 43 12.68 8.00 -8.62
C SER A 43 12.38 6.52 -8.43
N TYR A 44 12.95 5.89 -7.38
CA TYR A 44 12.63 4.52 -7.05
C TYR A 44 11.20 4.35 -6.54
N GLN A 45 10.73 5.27 -5.70
CA GLN A 45 9.42 5.16 -5.05
C GLN A 45 8.25 5.52 -5.97
N ASN A 46 8.52 6.28 -7.04
CA ASN A 46 7.54 6.58 -8.08
C ASN A 46 7.37 5.43 -9.08
N LYS A 47 8.06 4.31 -8.90
CA LYS A 47 7.81 3.10 -9.69
C LYS A 47 6.60 2.35 -9.14
N GLU A 48 5.84 1.73 -10.02
CA GLU A 48 4.62 0.99 -9.69
C GLU A 48 4.85 -0.10 -8.64
N VAL A 49 5.85 -0.97 -8.86
CA VAL A 49 6.14 -2.09 -7.94
C VAL A 49 6.49 -1.65 -6.51
N PRO A 50 7.41 -0.70 -6.28
CA PRO A 50 7.66 -0.18 -4.94
C PRO A 50 6.43 0.48 -4.30
N TRP A 51 5.58 1.15 -5.08
CA TRP A 51 4.34 1.74 -4.59
C TRP A 51 3.39 0.67 -4.08
N LEU A 52 3.13 -0.36 -4.89
CA LEU A 52 2.28 -1.49 -4.52
C LEU A 52 2.82 -2.28 -3.33
N LYS A 53 4.14 -2.51 -3.26
CA LYS A 53 4.76 -3.11 -2.06
C LYS A 53 4.49 -2.30 -0.80
N LYS A 54 4.58 -0.97 -0.88
CA LYS A 54 4.23 -0.09 0.24
C LYS A 54 2.77 -0.25 0.66
N LEU A 55 1.83 -0.32 -0.30
CA LEU A 55 0.41 -0.54 -0.02
C LEU A 55 0.18 -1.90 0.64
N PHE A 56 0.77 -2.96 0.08
CA PHE A 56 0.68 -4.31 0.62
C PHE A 56 1.19 -4.41 2.07
N TYR A 57 2.38 -3.89 2.35
CA TYR A 57 2.92 -3.89 3.71
C TYR A 57 2.12 -2.98 4.65
N SER A 58 1.51 -1.90 4.15
CA SER A 58 0.62 -1.05 4.93
C SER A 58 -0.67 -1.77 5.32
N MET A 59 -1.24 -2.61 4.43
CA MET A 59 -2.37 -3.47 4.77
C MET A 59 -1.99 -4.52 5.81
N LYS A 60 -0.86 -5.21 5.62
CA LYS A 60 -0.34 -6.17 6.58
C LYS A 60 -0.14 -5.55 7.97
N TRP A 61 0.43 -4.35 8.01
CA TRP A 61 0.62 -3.62 9.26
C TRP A 61 -0.71 -3.23 9.93
N ARG A 62 -1.74 -2.86 9.16
CA ARG A 62 -3.07 -2.54 9.71
C ARG A 62 -3.78 -3.77 10.26
N ASN A 63 -3.51 -4.94 9.73
CA ASN A 63 -4.05 -6.20 10.23
C ASN A 63 -3.24 -6.78 11.41
N ASP A 64 -2.07 -6.22 11.73
CA ASP A 64 -1.24 -6.70 12.82
C ASP A 64 -1.90 -6.39 14.18
N LYS A 65 -2.26 -7.43 14.94
CA LYS A 65 -2.97 -7.38 16.24
C LYS A 65 -2.32 -6.47 17.28
N HIS A 66 -1.01 -6.29 17.22
CA HIS A 66 -0.28 -5.47 18.20
C HIS A 66 -0.56 -3.98 18.11
N ARG A 67 -1.21 -3.50 17.05
CA ARG A 67 -1.48 -2.07 16.83
C ARG A 67 -2.95 -1.71 16.80
N ILE A 68 -3.85 -2.68 16.59
CA ILE A 68 -5.31 -2.46 16.62
C ILE A 68 -5.82 -2.77 18.05
N LYS A 69 -5.29 -2.08 19.05
CA LYS A 69 -5.67 -2.28 20.47
C LYS A 69 -7.10 -1.83 20.83
N LYS A 70 -7.87 -1.26 19.92
CA LYS A 70 -9.16 -0.64 20.25
C LYS A 70 -10.39 -1.24 19.58
N ILE A 71 -10.22 -2.11 18.60
CA ILE A 71 -11.36 -2.71 17.91
C ILE A 71 -11.04 -4.19 17.74
N ASP A 72 -11.81 -5.03 18.40
CA ASP A 72 -11.74 -6.49 18.24
C ASP A 72 -12.36 -6.87 16.88
N PHE A 73 -11.60 -6.72 15.83
CA PHE A 73 -11.98 -7.17 14.49
C PHE A 73 -11.81 -8.68 14.29
N GLY A 74 -11.72 -9.46 15.39
CA GLY A 74 -11.46 -10.89 15.29
C GLY A 74 -10.05 -11.22 14.76
N ASN A 75 -9.86 -12.42 14.30
CA ASN A 75 -8.57 -12.95 13.86
C ASN A 75 -8.24 -12.52 12.42
N TYR A 76 -7.81 -11.26 12.22
CA TYR A 76 -7.52 -10.68 10.91
C TYR A 76 -6.07 -10.91 10.48
N ASP A 77 -5.69 -12.15 10.27
CA ASP A 77 -4.47 -12.42 9.53
C ASP A 77 -4.68 -12.01 8.07
N LEU A 78 -3.76 -11.22 7.53
CA LEU A 78 -3.74 -10.98 6.09
C LEU A 78 -3.42 -12.31 5.41
N LYS A 79 -4.45 -13.00 4.96
CA LYS A 79 -4.31 -14.27 4.24
C LYS A 79 -3.87 -14.10 2.79
N LEU A 80 -3.59 -12.87 2.38
CA LEU A 80 -3.19 -12.51 1.02
C LEU A 80 -1.65 -12.50 0.94
N THR A 81 -1.08 -13.28 0.05
CA THR A 81 0.35 -13.25 -0.29
C THR A 81 0.67 -12.05 -1.19
N TRP A 82 1.95 -11.71 -1.34
CA TRP A 82 2.37 -10.68 -2.29
C TRP A 82 2.04 -11.06 -3.72
N GLU A 83 2.21 -12.32 -4.08
CA GLU A 83 1.95 -12.88 -5.40
C GLU A 83 0.47 -12.78 -5.76
N GLU A 84 -0.42 -13.13 -4.84
CA GLU A 84 -1.87 -12.99 -5.01
C GLU A 84 -2.27 -11.51 -5.13
N PHE A 85 -1.71 -10.63 -4.29
CA PHE A 85 -1.97 -9.19 -4.38
C PHE A 85 -1.51 -8.61 -5.72
N TRP A 86 -0.34 -9.04 -6.20
CA TRP A 86 0.16 -8.63 -7.51
C TRP A 86 -0.75 -9.12 -8.64
N GLN A 87 -1.23 -10.36 -8.57
CA GLN A 87 -2.16 -10.91 -9.55
C GLN A 87 -3.49 -10.15 -9.58
N LEU A 88 -4.02 -9.77 -8.42
CA LEU A 88 -5.22 -8.92 -8.33
C LEU A 88 -5.01 -7.57 -8.99
N TRP A 89 -3.83 -6.97 -8.82
CA TRP A 89 -3.47 -5.73 -9.47
C TRP A 89 -3.38 -5.86 -11.00
N GLU A 90 -2.73 -6.91 -11.50
CA GLU A 90 -2.66 -7.16 -12.94
C GLU A 90 -4.05 -7.41 -13.54
N ASN A 91 -4.90 -8.17 -12.85
CA ASN A 91 -6.29 -8.40 -13.23
C ASN A 91 -7.10 -7.09 -13.24
N HIS A 92 -6.87 -6.23 -12.26
CA HIS A 92 -7.48 -4.90 -12.20
C HIS A 92 -7.09 -4.05 -13.43
N LYS A 93 -5.80 -3.97 -13.76
CA LYS A 93 -5.34 -3.24 -14.95
C LYS A 93 -5.94 -3.79 -16.24
N LYS A 94 -5.99 -5.11 -16.36
CA LYS A 94 -6.61 -5.76 -17.53
C LYS A 94 -8.09 -5.44 -17.64
N ARG A 95 -8.82 -5.49 -16.53
CA ARG A 95 -10.27 -5.23 -16.48
C ARG A 95 -10.63 -3.79 -16.85
N TYR A 96 -9.86 -2.82 -16.38
CA TYR A 96 -10.17 -1.39 -16.52
C TYR A 96 -9.33 -0.67 -17.59
N GLY A 97 -8.44 -1.36 -18.28
CA GLY A 97 -7.58 -0.77 -19.32
C GLY A 97 -6.45 0.09 -18.76
N GLY A 98 -5.99 -0.14 -17.53
CA GLY A 98 -4.87 0.57 -16.91
C GLY A 98 -5.06 0.98 -15.46
N LEU A 99 -4.44 2.09 -15.08
CA LEU A 99 -4.48 2.64 -13.72
C LEU A 99 -5.79 3.41 -13.48
N ILE A 100 -6.89 2.73 -13.42
CA ILE A 100 -8.23 3.31 -13.29
C ILE A 100 -8.84 2.94 -11.94
N CYS A 101 -9.45 3.89 -11.27
CA CYS A 101 -10.15 3.68 -9.99
C CYS A 101 -11.35 2.72 -10.18
N GLY A 102 -11.37 1.62 -9.45
CA GLY A 102 -12.44 0.61 -9.54
C GLY A 102 -13.82 1.08 -9.08
N TYR A 103 -13.92 2.25 -8.44
CA TYR A 103 -15.19 2.85 -8.04
C TYR A 103 -15.68 3.95 -8.98
N THR A 104 -14.76 4.81 -9.44
CA THR A 104 -15.13 6.07 -10.09
C THR A 104 -14.69 6.17 -11.55
N GLY A 105 -13.92 5.21 -12.06
CA GLY A 105 -13.37 5.28 -13.41
C GLY A 105 -12.28 6.34 -13.61
N VAL A 106 -11.91 7.09 -12.58
CA VAL A 106 -10.90 8.14 -12.67
C VAL A 106 -9.49 7.55 -12.73
N LYS A 107 -8.61 8.13 -13.56
CA LYS A 107 -7.21 7.72 -13.68
C LYS A 107 -6.48 7.88 -12.35
N MET A 108 -5.78 6.82 -11.94
CA MET A 108 -4.94 6.80 -10.75
C MET A 108 -3.48 7.11 -11.08
N THR A 109 -2.76 7.60 -10.07
CA THR A 109 -1.32 7.87 -10.11
C THR A 109 -0.60 7.17 -8.96
N HIS A 110 0.73 7.12 -9.02
CA HIS A 110 1.57 6.60 -7.92
C HIS A 110 2.73 7.56 -7.64
N GLU A 111 2.45 8.85 -7.71
CA GLU A 111 3.43 9.90 -7.55
C GLU A 111 3.48 10.41 -6.11
N ARG A 112 4.69 10.64 -5.61
CA ARG A 112 4.88 11.33 -4.33
C ARG A 112 4.81 12.83 -4.51
N SER A 113 4.24 13.53 -3.51
CA SER A 113 4.45 14.97 -3.38
C SER A 113 5.94 15.26 -3.29
N SER A 114 6.40 16.29 -3.97
CA SER A 114 7.75 16.83 -3.78
C SER A 114 7.72 17.88 -2.67
N MET A 115 8.86 18.10 -1.98
CA MET A 115 8.97 19.24 -1.05
C MET A 115 8.81 20.57 -1.77
N LYS A 116 9.06 20.60 -3.10
CA LYS A 116 8.88 21.79 -3.95
C LYS A 116 7.43 22.01 -4.38
N ASP A 117 6.58 20.99 -4.25
CA ASP A 117 5.16 21.05 -4.55
C ASP A 117 4.39 20.21 -3.50
N PRO A 118 4.22 20.77 -2.28
CA PRO A 118 3.47 20.10 -1.21
C PRO A 118 1.97 19.98 -1.55
N LEU A 119 1.48 20.79 -2.48
CA LEU A 119 0.09 20.78 -2.95
C LEU A 119 -0.13 19.79 -4.09
N ARG A 120 0.93 19.13 -4.60
CA ARG A 120 0.78 18.09 -5.61
C ARG A 120 -0.25 17.07 -5.15
N ASN A 121 -1.32 17.02 -5.86
CA ASN A 121 -2.56 16.38 -5.43
C ASN A 121 -2.40 14.85 -5.33
N GLN A 122 -2.05 14.36 -4.15
CA GLN A 122 -1.97 12.93 -3.86
C GLN A 122 -3.35 12.25 -3.85
N SER A 123 -4.42 13.01 -3.98
CA SER A 123 -5.80 12.51 -3.96
C SER A 123 -6.06 11.44 -5.01
N TYR A 124 -5.36 11.50 -6.13
CA TYR A 124 -5.49 10.54 -7.23
C TYR A 124 -4.52 9.37 -7.15
N ASN A 125 -3.67 9.30 -6.13
CA ASN A 125 -2.77 8.17 -5.96
C ASN A 125 -3.54 6.89 -5.70
N ILE A 126 -2.93 5.77 -6.14
CA ILE A 126 -3.45 4.42 -5.89
C ILE A 126 -3.53 4.19 -4.39
N SER A 127 -4.68 3.75 -3.94
CA SER A 127 -4.98 3.22 -2.62
C SER A 127 -5.65 1.86 -2.75
N VAL A 128 -5.69 1.11 -1.64
CA VAL A 128 -6.45 -0.14 -1.53
C VAL A 128 -7.52 0.06 -0.47
N ASP A 129 -8.74 -0.18 -0.87
CA ASP A 129 -9.91 -0.12 -0.01
C ASP A 129 -10.52 -1.51 0.19
N ARG A 130 -11.31 -1.67 1.24
CA ARG A 130 -12.15 -2.85 1.49
C ARG A 130 -13.56 -2.58 1.00
N LEU A 131 -14.13 -3.49 0.23
CA LEU A 131 -15.54 -3.41 -0.19
C LEU A 131 -16.46 -3.34 1.04
N ASP A 132 -16.26 -4.28 1.96
CA ASP A 132 -16.87 -4.27 3.29
C ASP A 132 -15.80 -3.93 4.34
N PRO A 133 -15.91 -2.80 5.04
CA PRO A 133 -14.94 -2.39 6.05
C PRO A 133 -14.94 -3.29 7.29
N ASN A 134 -15.99 -4.10 7.51
CA ASN A 134 -16.10 -5.05 8.61
C ASN A 134 -15.35 -6.36 8.36
N LEU A 135 -14.93 -6.61 7.11
CA LEU A 135 -14.17 -7.78 6.73
C LEU A 135 -12.68 -7.43 6.53
N PRO A 136 -11.77 -8.42 6.68
CA PRO A 136 -10.34 -8.22 6.48
C PRO A 136 -10.00 -7.92 5.00
N TYR A 137 -8.74 -7.54 4.77
CA TYR A 137 -8.19 -7.47 3.41
C TYR A 137 -8.04 -8.89 2.86
N ARG A 138 -8.93 -9.27 1.98
CA ARG A 138 -8.98 -10.55 1.26
C ARG A 138 -9.07 -10.28 -0.23
N ALA A 139 -8.77 -11.29 -1.05
CA ALA A 139 -8.79 -11.16 -2.51
C ALA A 139 -10.16 -10.71 -3.05
N ASP A 140 -11.24 -11.17 -2.43
CA ASP A 140 -12.63 -10.86 -2.76
C ASP A 140 -13.16 -9.56 -2.10
N ASN A 141 -12.39 -8.97 -1.19
CA ASN A 141 -12.81 -7.79 -0.41
C ASN A 141 -11.90 -6.57 -0.63
N ILE A 142 -11.06 -6.55 -1.65
CA ILE A 142 -10.23 -5.38 -1.95
C ILE A 142 -10.57 -4.78 -3.31
N VAL A 143 -10.45 -3.44 -3.37
CA VAL A 143 -10.55 -2.67 -4.61
C VAL A 143 -9.40 -1.67 -4.68
N PHE A 144 -8.75 -1.58 -5.84
CA PHE A 144 -7.81 -0.50 -6.10
C PHE A 144 -8.57 0.76 -6.50
N CYS A 145 -8.35 1.83 -5.78
CA CYS A 145 -9.09 3.08 -5.94
C CYS A 145 -8.17 4.29 -5.70
N THR A 146 -8.69 5.50 -5.93
CA THR A 146 -7.96 6.72 -5.56
C THR A 146 -8.00 6.95 -4.05
N VAL A 147 -6.93 7.55 -3.50
CA VAL A 147 -6.89 8.00 -2.09
C VAL A 147 -8.09 8.88 -1.77
N LYS A 148 -8.45 9.81 -2.69
CA LYS A 148 -9.61 10.69 -2.52
C LYS A 148 -10.89 9.92 -2.26
N PHE A 149 -11.20 8.93 -3.11
CA PHE A 149 -12.43 8.16 -2.96
C PHE A 149 -12.39 7.27 -1.73
N ASN A 150 -11.24 6.63 -1.44
CA ASN A 150 -11.07 5.84 -0.23
C ASN A 150 -11.35 6.66 1.04
N ASN A 151 -10.86 7.90 1.10
CA ASN A 151 -11.11 8.80 2.22
C ASN A 151 -12.60 9.22 2.32
N ILE A 152 -13.26 9.49 1.17
CA ILE A 152 -14.69 9.85 1.13
C ILE A 152 -15.53 8.66 1.59
N LYS A 153 -15.24 7.46 1.09
CA LYS A 153 -15.96 6.24 1.46
C LYS A 153 -15.78 5.92 2.95
N GLY A 154 -14.56 6.06 3.49
CA GLY A 154 -14.28 5.80 4.90
C GLY A 154 -14.73 4.41 5.33
N ALA A 155 -15.58 4.34 6.37
CA ALA A 155 -16.11 3.08 6.91
C ALA A 155 -17.44 2.65 6.25
N MET A 156 -17.90 3.33 5.20
CA MET A 156 -19.12 2.94 4.49
C MET A 156 -18.89 1.65 3.68
N THR A 157 -19.94 0.82 3.60
CA THR A 157 -19.98 -0.29 2.64
C THR A 157 -20.21 0.26 1.23
N ARG A 158 -20.04 -0.60 0.21
CA ARG A 158 -20.41 -0.24 -1.16
C ARG A 158 -21.90 0.15 -1.26
N ASN A 159 -22.77 -0.57 -0.57
CA ASN A 159 -24.22 -0.32 -0.59
C ASN A 159 -24.56 1.03 0.04
N ASP A 160 -23.90 1.40 1.16
CA ASP A 160 -24.08 2.72 1.77
C ASP A 160 -23.70 3.84 0.80
N CYS A 161 -22.57 3.69 0.11
CA CYS A 161 -22.13 4.65 -0.91
C CYS A 161 -23.15 4.79 -2.05
N LEU A 162 -23.69 3.68 -2.55
CA LEU A 162 -24.70 3.70 -3.61
C LEU A 162 -25.99 4.35 -3.15
N LEU A 163 -26.42 4.08 -1.91
CA LEU A 163 -27.61 4.71 -1.33
C LEU A 163 -27.43 6.22 -1.20
N ILE A 164 -26.28 6.68 -0.68
CA ILE A 164 -25.97 8.11 -0.55
C ILE A 164 -25.95 8.79 -1.91
N LEU A 165 -25.28 8.19 -2.92
CA LEU A 165 -25.24 8.74 -4.28
C LEU A 165 -26.63 8.82 -4.89
N LYS A 166 -27.45 7.80 -4.73
CA LYS A 166 -28.85 7.83 -5.18
C LYS A 166 -29.62 8.97 -4.55
N LYS A 167 -29.53 9.14 -3.23
CA LYS A 167 -30.17 10.22 -2.49
C LYS A 167 -29.61 11.59 -2.89
N PHE A 168 -28.31 11.71 -3.11
CA PHE A 168 -27.73 12.96 -3.60
C PHE A 168 -28.24 13.36 -4.99
N ILE A 169 -28.41 12.39 -5.91
CA ILE A 169 -29.00 12.65 -7.23
C ILE A 169 -30.49 13.05 -7.10
N GLU A 170 -31.21 12.40 -6.20
CA GLU A 170 -32.67 12.63 -5.99
C GLU A 170 -32.95 14.00 -5.34
N TYR A 171 -32.15 14.42 -4.35
CA TYR A 171 -32.41 15.60 -3.51
C TYR A 171 -31.33 16.68 -3.60
N GLY A 172 -30.15 16.38 -4.15
CA GLY A 172 -29.08 17.36 -4.31
C GLY A 172 -29.42 18.34 -5.43
N LYS A 173 -29.62 19.61 -5.08
CA LYS A 173 -29.85 20.71 -6.04
C LYS A 173 -28.55 21.43 -6.32
#